data_3af6a2107379e5b6511a010addf3ef48
#
_entry.id   3af6a2107379e5b6511a010addf3ef48
#
_cell.length_a   1.000
_cell.length_b   1.000
_cell.length_c   1.000
_cell.angle_alpha   90.00
_cell.angle_beta   90.00
_cell.angle_gamma   90.00
#
_symmetry.space_group_name_H-M   'P 1'
#
loop_
_entity.id
_entity.type
_entity.pdbx_description
1 polymer ?
#
loop_
_entity_poly.entity_id
_entity_poly.type
_entity_poly.pdbx_seq_one_letter_code
_entity_poly.pdbx_strand_id
1 'polypeptide(L)'
;MNNLMNQFLEKQKKQKVNIHCVGDAMIDEYYQVSVNRISPEFPMPIMHSEEENPIRKPGGVANVVYQFRHFNTNSRLICFSDTQATIVFREHSLNYQPCTSHTANIPRKKRFLDHGIQVKRWDIERKNSGLTEPQSAREDALQMTEHHDQPDVAILSDYDKGFFDPEYAQKWIKRYKNSITIVDPKHGPATMWKGCTVFKPNAKEAENLSGLSDPQAQCEYFAKKLGCKGVVITQGGDGLVGIVDGEHFKYYSPSSSVQPASVIGAGDCFSAFLAQSVALGFTIQESAKIAYEAGAIYIHNKMNRPIVPAELIKDKLVQAEDLKNRDFKLVFTNGCFDLLHRGHLQTLEFAKQYGEKLVVALNSDESVRRLKGEDRPVKLLAERQAVMSALDMVDFVISFEEDTPYEAIKACNPDVLIKGADYSQDEIIGSDLVKEVHCAPLIDGLSTTGLLTRGWDLGGK
;
A
#
# COMPACT_ATOMS: atom_id res chain seq x y z
N MET A 1 0.64 13.95 -14.80
CA MET A 1 0.41 12.84 -13.86
C MET A 1 0.45 13.28 -12.40
N ASN A 2 1.47 14.04 -11.96
CA ASN A 2 1.53 14.60 -10.58
C ASN A 2 0.24 15.35 -10.18
N ASN A 3 -0.43 15.97 -11.13
CA ASN A 3 -1.68 16.69 -10.88
C ASN A 3 -2.85 15.78 -10.46
N LEU A 4 -3.00 14.58 -11.06
CA LEU A 4 -4.15 13.69 -10.79
C LEU A 4 -4.06 13.05 -9.40
N MET A 5 -2.88 12.54 -9.00
CA MET A 5 -2.66 11.96 -7.66
C MET A 5 -2.75 13.06 -6.58
N ASN A 6 -2.21 14.23 -6.81
CA ASN A 6 -2.33 15.35 -5.88
C ASN A 6 -3.79 15.79 -5.72
N GLN A 7 -4.58 15.86 -6.81
CA GLN A 7 -6.02 16.12 -6.74
C GLN A 7 -6.76 15.04 -5.93
N PHE A 8 -6.39 13.77 -6.08
CA PHE A 8 -6.94 12.67 -5.29
C PHE A 8 -6.66 12.88 -3.79
N LEU A 9 -5.41 13.15 -3.42
CA LEU A 9 -5.01 13.38 -2.03
C LEU A 9 -5.71 14.60 -1.42
N GLU A 10 -5.84 15.67 -2.17
CA GLU A 10 -6.55 16.88 -1.73
C GLU A 10 -8.06 16.64 -1.50
N LYS A 11 -8.70 15.90 -2.39
CA LYS A 11 -10.11 15.52 -2.21
C LYS A 11 -10.29 14.58 -1.03
N GLN A 12 -9.37 13.60 -0.86
CA GLN A 12 -9.38 12.67 0.27
C GLN A 12 -9.27 13.37 1.63
N LYS A 13 -8.47 14.43 1.74
CA LYS A 13 -8.39 15.22 2.97
C LYS A 13 -9.71 15.93 3.31
N LYS A 14 -10.46 16.36 2.30
CA LYS A 14 -11.63 17.23 2.46
C LYS A 14 -12.98 16.47 2.49
N GLN A 15 -13.05 15.32 1.83
CA GLN A 15 -14.31 14.58 1.65
C GLN A 15 -14.20 13.19 2.23
N LYS A 16 -15.16 12.84 3.09
CA LYS A 16 -15.34 11.47 3.57
C LYS A 16 -16.22 10.70 2.59
N VAL A 17 -15.81 9.49 2.22
CA VAL A 17 -16.57 8.61 1.32
C VAL A 17 -17.02 7.35 2.04
N ASN A 18 -18.17 6.79 1.63
CA ASN A 18 -18.72 5.56 2.20
C ASN A 18 -18.60 4.41 1.20
N ILE A 19 -17.91 3.34 1.61
CA ILE A 19 -17.65 2.19 0.74
C ILE A 19 -18.02 0.91 1.46
N HIS A 20 -18.89 0.09 0.82
CA HIS A 20 -19.16 -1.27 1.28
C HIS A 20 -18.32 -2.27 0.49
N CYS A 21 -17.69 -3.20 1.17
CA CYS A 21 -16.90 -4.28 0.56
C CYS A 21 -17.53 -5.61 0.95
N VAL A 22 -17.97 -6.35 -0.04
CA VAL A 22 -18.74 -7.58 0.10
C VAL A 22 -18.02 -8.71 -0.61
N GLY A 23 -17.87 -9.88 0.01
CA GLY A 23 -17.32 -11.04 -0.68
C GLY A 23 -16.51 -12.00 0.18
N ASP A 24 -15.60 -12.69 -0.47
CA ASP A 24 -14.75 -13.70 0.17
C ASP A 24 -13.62 -13.08 0.99
N ALA A 25 -13.66 -13.26 2.29
CA ALA A 25 -12.56 -12.93 3.19
C ALA A 25 -11.64 -14.13 3.41
N MET A 26 -10.39 -13.86 3.76
CA MET A 26 -9.39 -14.85 4.12
C MET A 26 -8.38 -14.27 5.11
N ILE A 27 -7.49 -15.11 5.64
CA ILE A 27 -6.37 -14.67 6.47
C ILE A 27 -5.07 -15.03 5.74
N ASP A 28 -4.20 -14.03 5.56
CA ASP A 28 -2.81 -14.24 5.17
C ASP A 28 -1.96 -14.39 6.44
N GLU A 29 -1.28 -15.53 6.60
CA GLU A 29 -0.39 -15.84 7.72
C GLU A 29 1.06 -15.86 7.24
N TYR A 30 1.92 -15.06 7.85
CA TYR A 30 3.33 -14.94 7.52
C TYR A 30 4.18 -15.53 8.64
N TYR A 31 4.93 -16.59 8.32
CA TYR A 31 5.86 -17.28 9.20
C TYR A 31 7.28 -16.86 8.82
N GLN A 32 8.02 -16.27 9.75
CA GLN A 32 9.44 -16.02 9.56
C GLN A 32 10.19 -17.34 9.80
N VAL A 33 10.98 -17.76 8.82
CA VAL A 33 11.73 -19.01 8.87
C VAL A 33 13.17 -18.78 8.38
N SER A 34 14.06 -19.69 8.75
CA SER A 34 15.37 -19.82 8.15
C SER A 34 15.50 -21.16 7.42
N VAL A 35 16.06 -21.13 6.21
CA VAL A 35 16.27 -22.31 5.37
C VAL A 35 17.78 -22.50 5.18
N ASN A 36 18.43 -23.22 6.10
CA ASN A 36 19.89 -23.33 6.18
C ASN A 36 20.44 -24.74 6.00
N ARG A 37 19.57 -25.76 5.86
CA ARG A 37 19.99 -27.16 5.64
C ARG A 37 18.96 -27.96 4.86
N ILE A 38 19.46 -29.05 4.24
CA ILE A 38 18.62 -30.05 3.57
C ILE A 38 18.41 -31.21 4.54
N SER A 39 17.22 -31.83 4.49
CA SER A 39 16.89 -33.02 5.29
C SER A 39 17.81 -34.18 4.93
N PRO A 40 18.35 -34.90 5.91
CA PRO A 40 19.10 -36.14 5.65
C PRO A 40 18.19 -37.31 5.21
N GLU A 41 16.87 -37.24 5.47
CA GLU A 41 15.91 -38.30 5.16
C GLU A 41 15.40 -38.21 3.71
N PHE A 42 15.30 -36.99 3.20
CA PHE A 42 14.82 -36.70 1.83
C PHE A 42 15.39 -35.36 1.34
N PRO A 43 15.75 -35.22 0.05
CA PRO A 43 16.39 -33.97 -0.45
C PRO A 43 15.39 -32.82 -0.51
N MET A 44 15.01 -32.30 0.64
CA MET A 44 14.10 -31.16 0.79
C MET A 44 14.65 -30.16 1.81
N PRO A 45 14.41 -28.86 1.63
CA PRO A 45 14.80 -27.84 2.60
C PRO A 45 14.08 -28.02 3.93
N ILE A 46 14.82 -27.91 5.04
CA ILE A 46 14.24 -27.81 6.37
C ILE A 46 14.06 -26.35 6.73
N MET A 47 12.84 -25.99 7.10
CA MET A 47 12.49 -24.67 7.60
C MET A 47 12.52 -24.68 9.13
N HIS A 48 13.26 -23.75 9.72
CA HIS A 48 13.26 -23.48 11.15
C HIS A 48 12.53 -22.17 11.43
N SER A 49 11.71 -22.13 12.44
CA SER A 49 11.09 -20.91 12.95
C SER A 49 11.40 -20.80 14.43
N GLU A 50 11.85 -19.62 14.87
CA GLU A 50 12.02 -19.30 16.28
C GLU A 50 10.71 -18.78 16.88
N GLU A 51 9.77 -18.32 16.04
CA GLU A 51 8.46 -17.82 16.43
C GLU A 51 7.39 -18.89 16.22
N GLU A 52 6.61 -19.21 17.25
CA GLU A 52 5.50 -20.13 17.14
C GLU A 52 4.28 -19.51 16.45
N ASN A 53 4.13 -18.20 16.54
CA ASN A 53 2.96 -17.49 16.05
C ASN A 53 3.26 -16.69 14.78
N PRO A 54 2.45 -16.86 13.71
CA PRO A 54 2.60 -16.07 12.50
C PRO A 54 2.08 -14.64 12.68
N ILE A 55 2.61 -13.72 11.89
CA ILE A 55 1.99 -12.42 11.67
C ILE A 55 0.75 -12.66 10.82
N ARG A 56 -0.42 -12.26 11.31
CA ARG A 56 -1.70 -12.43 10.61
C ARG A 56 -2.16 -11.10 10.02
N LYS A 57 -2.60 -11.13 8.77
CA LYS A 57 -3.13 -9.97 8.05
C LYS A 57 -4.49 -10.31 7.41
N PRO A 58 -5.37 -9.31 7.26
CA PRO A 58 -6.58 -9.46 6.46
C PRO A 58 -6.25 -9.80 5.02
N GLY A 59 -6.99 -10.72 4.40
CA GLY A 59 -6.84 -11.14 3.02
C GLY A 59 -8.18 -11.14 2.27
N GLY A 60 -8.15 -11.19 0.94
CA GLY A 60 -9.32 -11.08 0.09
C GLY A 60 -10.06 -9.76 0.29
N VAL A 61 -11.40 -9.79 0.35
CA VAL A 61 -12.20 -8.58 0.55
C VAL A 61 -11.83 -7.83 1.84
N ALA A 62 -11.35 -8.52 2.88
CA ALA A 62 -10.88 -7.87 4.09
C ALA A 62 -9.58 -7.07 3.88
N ASN A 63 -8.71 -7.50 2.94
CA ASN A 63 -7.55 -6.72 2.54
C ASN A 63 -7.95 -5.45 1.76
N VAL A 64 -8.99 -5.51 0.95
CA VAL A 64 -9.55 -4.30 0.29
C VAL A 64 -9.94 -3.25 1.34
N VAL A 65 -10.67 -3.66 2.38
CA VAL A 65 -11.05 -2.76 3.49
C VAL A 65 -9.83 -2.26 4.26
N TYR A 66 -8.83 -3.11 4.45
CA TYR A 66 -7.59 -2.75 5.15
C TYR A 66 -6.82 -1.64 4.43
N GLN A 67 -6.89 -1.56 3.08
CA GLN A 67 -6.25 -0.50 2.30
C GLN A 67 -6.83 0.90 2.58
N PHE A 68 -8.04 1.01 3.15
CA PHE A 68 -8.64 2.30 3.49
C PHE A 68 -8.16 2.89 4.82
N ARG A 69 -7.37 2.14 5.60
CA ARG A 69 -7.01 2.48 6.99
C ARG A 69 -6.47 3.91 7.20
N HIS A 70 -5.70 4.40 6.25
CA HIS A 70 -5.03 5.71 6.33
C HIS A 70 -5.74 6.80 5.53
N PHE A 71 -6.93 6.52 5.01
CA PHE A 71 -7.70 7.42 4.17
C PHE A 71 -9.02 7.81 4.84
N ASN A 72 -9.57 8.97 4.47
CA ASN A 72 -10.84 9.46 4.98
C ASN A 72 -12.02 8.70 4.39
N THR A 73 -12.09 7.40 4.70
CA THR A 73 -13.06 6.46 4.15
C THR A 73 -13.81 5.78 5.28
N ASN A 74 -15.13 5.86 5.23
CA ASN A 74 -16.01 5.04 6.07
C ASN A 74 -16.28 3.73 5.32
N SER A 75 -15.50 2.71 5.62
CA SER A 75 -15.62 1.41 4.97
C SER A 75 -16.38 0.42 5.84
N ARG A 76 -17.12 -0.49 5.21
CA ARG A 76 -17.79 -1.61 5.87
C ARG A 76 -17.44 -2.92 5.19
N LEU A 77 -16.98 -3.88 5.98
CA LEU A 77 -16.71 -5.24 5.54
C LEU A 77 -17.94 -6.12 5.76
N ILE A 78 -18.38 -6.82 4.73
CA ILE A 78 -19.48 -7.79 4.75
C ILE A 78 -18.96 -9.10 4.16
N CYS A 79 -18.72 -10.07 5.02
CA CYS A 79 -18.18 -11.37 4.64
C CYS A 79 -18.55 -12.43 5.66
N PHE A 80 -18.40 -13.69 5.30
CA PHE A 80 -18.39 -14.76 6.31
C PHE A 80 -17.09 -14.73 7.10
N SER A 81 -17.16 -15.09 8.38
CA SER A 81 -15.98 -15.11 9.24
C SER A 81 -16.04 -16.24 10.27
N ASP A 82 -14.89 -16.70 10.70
CA ASP A 82 -14.69 -17.53 11.87
C ASP A 82 -14.16 -16.72 13.06
N THR A 83 -14.01 -17.36 14.21
CA THR A 83 -13.53 -16.72 15.43
C THR A 83 -12.15 -16.08 15.24
N GLN A 84 -11.23 -16.77 14.53
CA GLN A 84 -9.88 -16.27 14.33
C GLN A 84 -9.85 -15.08 13.37
N ALA A 85 -10.65 -15.11 12.30
CA ALA A 85 -10.80 -13.98 11.40
C ALA A 85 -11.36 -12.76 12.11
N THR A 86 -12.35 -12.96 12.96
CA THR A 86 -12.93 -11.88 13.78
C THR A 86 -11.88 -11.21 14.65
N ILE A 87 -10.96 -11.98 15.25
CA ILE A 87 -9.83 -11.45 16.03
C ILE A 87 -8.94 -10.61 15.14
N VAL A 88 -8.47 -11.16 14.00
CA VAL A 88 -7.59 -10.47 13.05
C VAL A 88 -8.23 -9.17 12.55
N PHE A 89 -9.50 -9.19 12.19
CA PHE A 89 -10.20 -8.01 11.69
C PHE A 89 -10.30 -6.90 12.75
N ARG A 90 -10.52 -7.27 14.01
CA ARG A 90 -10.54 -6.32 15.14
C ARG A 90 -9.15 -5.74 15.43
N GLU A 91 -8.10 -6.56 15.46
CA GLU A 91 -6.71 -6.13 15.64
C GLU A 91 -6.29 -5.11 14.58
N HIS A 92 -6.81 -5.27 13.35
CA HIS A 92 -6.56 -4.34 12.25
C HIS A 92 -7.61 -3.21 12.16
N SER A 93 -8.48 -3.07 13.16
CA SER A 93 -9.50 -2.00 13.26
C SER A 93 -10.44 -1.92 12.05
N LEU A 94 -10.75 -3.06 11.43
CA LEU A 94 -11.72 -3.10 10.34
C LEU A 94 -13.12 -2.86 10.89
N ASN A 95 -13.89 -1.98 10.24
CA ASN A 95 -15.32 -1.84 10.49
C ASN A 95 -16.05 -3.04 9.87
N TYR A 96 -16.21 -4.06 10.69
CA TYR A 96 -16.64 -5.38 10.31
C TYR A 96 -17.96 -5.74 10.99
N GLN A 97 -18.88 -6.22 10.18
CA GLN A 97 -20.15 -6.75 10.63
C GLN A 97 -20.16 -8.27 10.36
N PRO A 98 -20.08 -9.10 11.42
CA PRO A 98 -20.05 -10.53 11.26
C PRO A 98 -21.36 -11.05 10.67
N CYS A 99 -21.32 -11.64 9.51
CA CYS A 99 -22.37 -12.56 9.06
C CYS A 99 -22.07 -13.88 9.77
N THR A 100 -22.79 -14.14 10.86
CA THR A 100 -22.49 -15.25 11.76
C THR A 100 -22.89 -16.59 11.16
N SER A 101 -21.90 -17.23 10.57
CA SER A 101 -21.87 -18.67 10.57
C SER A 101 -20.74 -19.10 11.49
N HIS A 102 -21.05 -19.59 12.69
CA HIS A 102 -20.06 -20.16 13.62
C HIS A 102 -19.36 -21.41 13.04
N THR A 103 -19.74 -21.83 11.86
CA THR A 103 -19.20 -22.99 11.15
C THR A 103 -18.34 -22.62 9.95
N ALA A 104 -18.28 -21.32 9.58
CA ALA A 104 -17.43 -20.88 8.49
C ALA A 104 -15.95 -21.01 8.89
N ASN A 105 -15.21 -21.85 8.17
CA ASN A 105 -13.75 -21.81 8.20
C ASN A 105 -13.31 -21.01 6.99
N ILE A 106 -12.93 -19.77 7.19
CA ILE A 106 -12.42 -18.96 6.07
C ILE A 106 -11.05 -19.46 5.64
N PRO A 107 -10.70 -19.30 4.35
CA PRO A 107 -9.42 -19.74 3.82
C PRO A 107 -8.24 -19.07 4.52
N ARG A 108 -7.15 -19.82 4.66
CA ARG A 108 -5.88 -19.32 5.22
C ARG A 108 -4.76 -19.58 4.25
N LYS A 109 -3.98 -18.53 3.98
CA LYS A 109 -2.81 -18.60 3.10
C LYS A 109 -1.55 -18.45 3.96
N LYS A 110 -0.92 -19.58 4.28
CA LYS A 110 0.31 -19.63 5.06
C LYS A 110 1.50 -19.40 4.15
N ARG A 111 2.29 -18.38 4.43
CA ARG A 111 3.49 -17.99 3.69
C ARG A 111 4.70 -18.07 4.59
N PHE A 112 5.70 -18.80 4.14
CA PHE A 112 6.95 -18.99 4.85
C PHE A 112 8.00 -18.09 4.18
N LEU A 113 8.56 -17.15 4.94
CA LEU A 113 9.47 -16.13 4.47
C LEU A 113 10.85 -16.34 5.09
N ASP A 114 11.87 -16.48 4.25
CA ASP A 114 13.27 -16.47 4.65
C ASP A 114 13.89 -15.14 4.20
N HIS A 115 14.36 -14.31 5.14
CA HIS A 115 14.86 -12.94 4.88
C HIS A 115 13.91 -12.10 4.00
N GLY A 116 12.59 -12.27 4.18
CA GLY A 116 11.56 -11.57 3.42
C GLY A 116 11.22 -12.18 2.06
N ILE A 117 11.90 -13.25 1.64
CA ILE A 117 11.64 -13.98 0.39
C ILE A 117 10.70 -15.15 0.68
N GLN A 118 9.60 -15.27 -0.07
CA GLN A 118 8.69 -16.40 0.10
C GLN A 118 9.32 -17.69 -0.42
N VAL A 119 9.64 -18.61 0.49
CA VAL A 119 10.24 -19.92 0.16
C VAL A 119 9.20 -21.03 0.05
N LYS A 120 8.02 -20.85 0.70
CA LYS A 120 6.92 -21.80 0.61
C LYS A 120 5.58 -21.10 0.82
N ARG A 121 4.52 -21.69 0.23
CA ARG A 121 3.13 -21.33 0.49
C ARG A 121 2.33 -22.58 0.76
N TRP A 122 1.43 -22.50 1.75
CA TRP A 122 0.47 -23.56 2.09
C TRP A 122 -0.91 -22.94 2.23
N ASP A 123 -1.82 -23.29 1.30
CA ASP A 123 -3.20 -22.84 1.31
C ASP A 123 -4.07 -23.86 2.04
N ILE A 124 -4.76 -23.41 3.08
CA ILE A 124 -5.79 -24.17 3.77
C ILE A 124 -7.12 -23.64 3.27
N GLU A 125 -7.74 -24.41 2.36
CA GLU A 125 -9.00 -24.05 1.72
C GLU A 125 -9.95 -25.24 1.86
N ARG A 126 -11.23 -24.98 2.16
CA ARG A 126 -12.23 -25.99 1.92
C ARG A 126 -12.41 -26.12 0.43
N LYS A 127 -12.25 -27.31 -0.14
CA LYS A 127 -12.78 -27.60 -1.47
C LYS A 127 -14.29 -27.37 -1.41
N ASN A 128 -14.83 -26.65 -2.40
CA ASN A 128 -16.26 -26.44 -2.58
C ASN A 128 -16.96 -27.79 -2.88
N SER A 129 -17.01 -28.67 -1.90
CA SER A 129 -17.80 -29.90 -1.95
C SER A 129 -19.23 -29.61 -1.46
N GLY A 130 -19.93 -28.70 -2.15
CA GLY A 130 -21.38 -28.55 -1.99
C GLY A 130 -21.89 -27.98 -0.65
N LEU A 131 -21.04 -27.57 0.27
CA LEU A 131 -21.42 -26.87 1.49
C LEU A 131 -21.46 -25.35 1.21
N THR A 132 -22.49 -24.91 0.54
CA THR A 132 -22.92 -23.51 0.60
C THR A 132 -23.19 -23.18 2.07
N GLU A 133 -22.68 -22.02 2.53
CA GLU A 133 -23.12 -21.48 3.82
C GLU A 133 -24.64 -21.51 3.92
N PRO A 134 -25.23 -21.75 5.12
CA PRO A 134 -26.67 -21.83 5.26
C PRO A 134 -27.34 -20.64 4.59
N GLN A 135 -28.42 -20.88 3.89
CA GLN A 135 -29.18 -19.81 3.22
C GLN A 135 -29.55 -18.70 4.21
N SER A 136 -29.78 -19.05 5.47
CA SER A 136 -30.00 -18.09 6.56
C SER A 136 -28.85 -17.10 6.74
N ALA A 137 -27.56 -17.55 6.73
CA ALA A 137 -26.42 -16.67 6.88
C ALA A 137 -26.26 -15.70 5.69
N ARG A 138 -26.67 -16.13 4.48
CA ARG A 138 -26.70 -15.28 3.28
C ARG A 138 -27.84 -14.26 3.34
N GLU A 139 -29.00 -14.66 3.83
CA GLU A 139 -30.14 -13.76 4.03
C GLU A 139 -29.83 -12.73 5.12
N ASP A 140 -29.21 -13.15 6.23
CA ASP A 140 -28.76 -12.25 7.30
C ASP A 140 -27.78 -11.19 6.76
N ALA A 141 -26.82 -11.58 5.90
CA ALA A 141 -25.88 -10.64 5.30
C ALA A 141 -26.57 -9.56 4.46
N LEU A 142 -27.58 -9.91 3.70
CA LEU A 142 -28.39 -8.95 2.93
C LEU A 142 -29.23 -8.06 3.84
N GLN A 143 -29.96 -8.66 4.82
CA GLN A 143 -30.81 -7.93 5.76
C GLN A 143 -30.02 -6.92 6.61
N MET A 144 -28.82 -7.28 7.04
CA MET A 144 -27.93 -6.38 7.78
C MET A 144 -27.64 -5.07 7.03
N THR A 145 -27.70 -5.10 5.69
CA THR A 145 -27.48 -3.90 4.89
C THR A 145 -28.77 -3.12 4.58
N GLU A 146 -29.94 -3.69 4.79
CA GLU A 146 -31.23 -3.05 4.46
C GLU A 146 -31.52 -1.82 5.34
N HIS A 147 -31.06 -1.85 6.59
CA HIS A 147 -31.23 -0.77 7.56
C HIS A 147 -30.12 0.30 7.51
N HIS A 148 -29.21 0.20 6.55
CA HIS A 148 -28.12 1.16 6.39
C HIS A 148 -28.28 1.98 5.11
N ASP A 149 -27.72 3.20 5.14
CA ASP A 149 -27.67 4.07 3.97
C ASP A 149 -26.91 3.40 2.82
N GLN A 150 -27.30 3.74 1.60
CA GLN A 150 -26.57 3.29 0.41
C GLN A 150 -25.17 3.87 0.44
N PRO A 151 -24.11 3.07 0.20
CA PRO A 151 -22.77 3.60 0.07
C PRO A 151 -22.60 4.39 -1.24
N ASP A 152 -21.57 5.24 -1.32
CA ASP A 152 -21.17 5.86 -2.57
C ASP A 152 -20.75 4.78 -3.59
N VAL A 153 -19.98 3.80 -3.11
CA VAL A 153 -19.49 2.67 -3.90
C VAL A 153 -19.64 1.36 -3.13
N ALA A 154 -20.05 0.31 -3.83
CA ALA A 154 -20.00 -1.07 -3.34
C ALA A 154 -19.01 -1.89 -4.17
N ILE A 155 -18.05 -2.53 -3.50
CA ILE A 155 -17.11 -3.49 -4.10
C ILE A 155 -17.65 -4.90 -3.85
N LEU A 156 -17.82 -5.68 -4.91
CA LEU A 156 -18.16 -7.09 -4.86
C LEU A 156 -16.92 -7.90 -5.27
N SER A 157 -16.22 -8.46 -4.29
CA SER A 157 -14.94 -9.12 -4.48
C SER A 157 -15.10 -10.64 -4.34
N ASP A 158 -14.96 -11.33 -5.46
CA ASP A 158 -15.08 -12.77 -5.58
C ASP A 158 -13.70 -13.43 -5.64
N TYR A 159 -13.47 -14.41 -4.78
CA TYR A 159 -12.26 -15.24 -4.75
C TYR A 159 -12.57 -16.72 -4.97
N ASP A 160 -13.81 -17.03 -5.41
CA ASP A 160 -14.29 -18.41 -5.58
C ASP A 160 -14.16 -19.25 -4.30
N LYS A 161 -14.52 -18.63 -3.15
CA LYS A 161 -14.52 -19.28 -1.84
C LYS A 161 -15.94 -19.52 -1.29
N GLY A 162 -16.95 -19.29 -2.14
CA GLY A 162 -18.33 -19.68 -1.89
C GLY A 162 -19.22 -18.57 -1.31
N PHE A 163 -18.75 -17.34 -1.21
CA PHE A 163 -19.63 -16.24 -0.83
C PHE A 163 -20.68 -15.99 -1.92
N PHE A 164 -20.26 -15.91 -3.19
CA PHE A 164 -21.17 -15.68 -4.32
C PHE A 164 -21.51 -16.96 -5.07
N ASP A 165 -22.77 -17.08 -5.44
CA ASP A 165 -23.28 -17.88 -6.54
C ASP A 165 -24.05 -16.96 -7.49
N PRO A 166 -24.49 -17.41 -8.68
CA PRO A 166 -25.16 -16.53 -9.66
C PRO A 166 -26.41 -15.84 -9.14
N GLU A 167 -27.22 -16.51 -8.33
CA GLU A 167 -28.45 -15.92 -7.77
C GLU A 167 -28.11 -14.88 -6.70
N TYR A 168 -27.20 -15.22 -5.80
CA TYR A 168 -26.81 -14.35 -4.70
C TYR A 168 -26.04 -13.11 -5.18
N ALA A 169 -25.19 -13.24 -6.21
CA ALA A 169 -24.55 -12.12 -6.86
C ALA A 169 -25.55 -11.10 -7.41
N GLN A 170 -26.63 -11.58 -8.06
CA GLN A 170 -27.69 -10.72 -8.58
C GLN A 170 -28.51 -10.03 -7.46
N LYS A 171 -28.67 -10.68 -6.29
CA LYS A 171 -29.30 -10.02 -5.12
C LYS A 171 -28.45 -8.83 -4.65
N TRP A 172 -27.11 -8.97 -4.64
CA TRP A 172 -26.19 -7.89 -4.28
C TRP A 172 -26.17 -6.76 -5.32
N ILE A 173 -26.13 -7.06 -6.62
CA ILE A 173 -26.26 -6.06 -7.68
C ILE A 173 -27.56 -5.26 -7.52
N LYS A 174 -28.67 -5.95 -7.27
CA LYS A 174 -29.97 -5.30 -7.03
C LYS A 174 -29.98 -4.47 -5.75
N ARG A 175 -29.33 -4.95 -4.68
CA ARG A 175 -29.22 -4.24 -3.39
C ARG A 175 -28.54 -2.89 -3.55
N TYR A 176 -27.50 -2.82 -4.37
CA TYR A 176 -26.69 -1.62 -4.60
C TYR A 176 -27.02 -0.90 -5.92
N LYS A 177 -28.26 -1.04 -6.42
CA LYS A 177 -28.67 -0.41 -7.69
C LYS A 177 -28.54 1.13 -7.73
N ASN A 178 -28.53 1.79 -6.56
CA ASN A 178 -28.39 3.23 -6.41
C ASN A 178 -26.96 3.66 -6.04
N SER A 179 -26.03 2.72 -5.94
CA SER A 179 -24.60 2.94 -5.68
C SER A 179 -23.80 2.58 -6.92
N ILE A 180 -22.59 3.08 -7.03
CA ILE A 180 -21.65 2.59 -8.03
C ILE A 180 -21.17 1.21 -7.57
N THR A 181 -21.35 0.18 -8.40
CA THR A 181 -20.90 -1.18 -8.11
C THR A 181 -19.63 -1.53 -8.88
N ILE A 182 -18.60 -1.93 -8.18
CA ILE A 182 -17.34 -2.42 -8.77
C ILE A 182 -17.24 -3.91 -8.47
N VAL A 183 -17.10 -4.71 -9.51
CA VAL A 183 -16.95 -6.17 -9.40
C VAL A 183 -15.52 -6.57 -9.69
N ASP A 184 -14.91 -7.30 -8.76
CA ASP A 184 -13.62 -8.00 -8.91
C ASP A 184 -13.90 -9.50 -9.01
N PRO A 185 -14.02 -10.06 -10.23
CA PRO A 185 -14.49 -11.42 -10.43
C PRO A 185 -13.36 -12.44 -10.39
N LYS A 186 -13.67 -13.69 -10.01
CA LYS A 186 -12.70 -14.79 -10.07
C LYS A 186 -13.12 -15.86 -11.07
N HIS A 187 -14.28 -16.45 -10.85
CA HIS A 187 -14.81 -17.57 -11.62
C HIS A 187 -16.31 -17.45 -11.86
N GLY A 188 -16.90 -18.48 -12.50
CA GLY A 188 -18.30 -18.56 -12.80
C GLY A 188 -18.67 -17.88 -14.12
N PRO A 189 -19.95 -17.88 -14.49
CA PRO A 189 -20.41 -17.18 -15.69
C PRO A 189 -20.37 -15.67 -15.47
N ALA A 190 -19.70 -14.93 -16.35
CA ALA A 190 -19.62 -13.47 -16.24
C ALA A 190 -21.03 -12.83 -16.09
N THR A 191 -22.07 -13.44 -16.64
CA THR A 191 -23.47 -12.97 -16.56
C THR A 191 -24.01 -12.88 -15.13
N MET A 192 -23.39 -13.55 -14.15
CA MET A 192 -23.79 -13.39 -12.74
C MET A 192 -23.60 -11.95 -12.24
N TRP A 193 -22.79 -11.15 -12.91
CA TRP A 193 -22.49 -9.76 -12.58
C TRP A 193 -23.26 -8.74 -13.46
N LYS A 194 -24.26 -9.19 -14.20
CA LYS A 194 -25.04 -8.31 -15.08
C LYS A 194 -25.66 -7.15 -14.30
N GLY A 195 -25.47 -5.93 -14.83
CA GLY A 195 -25.97 -4.69 -14.22
C GLY A 195 -25.00 -4.04 -13.23
N CYS A 196 -23.77 -4.56 -13.06
CA CYS A 196 -22.73 -3.84 -12.33
C CYS A 196 -22.33 -2.56 -13.08
N THR A 197 -21.78 -1.58 -12.35
CA THR A 197 -21.30 -0.33 -12.97
C THR A 197 -19.93 -0.51 -13.61
N VAL A 198 -19.00 -1.13 -12.89
CA VAL A 198 -17.63 -1.38 -13.35
C VAL A 198 -17.30 -2.86 -13.15
N PHE A 199 -16.76 -3.48 -14.19
CA PHE A 199 -16.27 -4.85 -14.17
C PHE A 199 -14.75 -4.86 -14.30
N LYS A 200 -14.02 -5.42 -13.29
CA LYS A 200 -12.55 -5.32 -13.16
C LYS A 200 -11.86 -6.68 -13.04
N PRO A 201 -11.77 -7.47 -14.08
CA PRO A 201 -10.93 -8.68 -14.07
C PRO A 201 -9.44 -8.34 -14.27
N ASN A 202 -8.55 -9.26 -13.91
CA ASN A 202 -7.19 -9.26 -14.45
C ASN A 202 -7.15 -9.98 -15.82
N ALA A 203 -6.01 -9.91 -16.52
CA ALA A 203 -5.86 -10.48 -17.86
C ALA A 203 -6.25 -11.97 -17.94
N LYS A 204 -5.81 -12.78 -16.96
CA LYS A 204 -6.11 -14.21 -16.91
C LYS A 204 -7.59 -14.49 -16.62
N GLU A 205 -8.19 -13.73 -15.74
CA GLU A 205 -9.62 -13.81 -15.44
C GLU A 205 -10.45 -13.38 -16.65
N ALA A 206 -10.04 -12.30 -17.32
CA ALA A 206 -10.72 -11.83 -18.51
C ALA A 206 -10.69 -12.87 -19.64
N GLU A 207 -9.56 -13.52 -19.87
CA GLU A 207 -9.42 -14.61 -20.84
C GLU A 207 -10.31 -15.80 -20.46
N ASN A 208 -10.26 -16.27 -19.22
CA ASN A 208 -11.06 -17.40 -18.75
C ASN A 208 -12.57 -17.14 -18.82
N LEU A 209 -13.02 -15.91 -18.51
CA LEU A 209 -14.43 -15.57 -18.48
C LEU A 209 -15.02 -15.23 -19.85
N SER A 210 -14.21 -14.78 -20.80
CA SER A 210 -14.66 -14.41 -22.14
C SER A 210 -14.37 -15.48 -23.21
N GLY A 211 -13.30 -16.28 -23.01
CA GLY A 211 -12.74 -17.17 -24.03
C GLY A 211 -11.99 -16.43 -25.14
N LEU A 212 -11.72 -15.13 -25.00
CA LEU A 212 -11.02 -14.29 -25.97
C LEU A 212 -9.63 -13.98 -25.47
N SER A 213 -8.66 -13.82 -26.38
CA SER A 213 -7.27 -13.48 -26.05
C SER A 213 -6.95 -11.99 -26.21
N ASP A 214 -7.66 -11.27 -27.08
CA ASP A 214 -7.45 -9.84 -27.28
C ASP A 214 -8.11 -8.99 -26.18
N PRO A 215 -7.35 -8.18 -25.42
CA PRO A 215 -7.90 -7.42 -24.32
C PRO A 215 -8.95 -6.37 -24.71
N GLN A 216 -8.88 -5.81 -25.93
CA GLN A 216 -9.88 -4.86 -26.40
C GLN A 216 -11.19 -5.57 -26.73
N ALA A 217 -11.14 -6.70 -27.41
CA ALA A 217 -12.31 -7.54 -27.68
C ALA A 217 -12.94 -8.07 -26.36
N GLN A 218 -12.13 -8.39 -25.34
CA GLN A 218 -12.60 -8.74 -24.01
C GLN A 218 -13.40 -7.58 -23.38
N CYS A 219 -12.89 -6.34 -23.46
CA CYS A 219 -13.60 -5.16 -22.94
C CYS A 219 -14.97 -4.99 -23.62
N GLU A 220 -15.03 -5.07 -24.94
CA GLU A 220 -16.30 -4.97 -25.69
C GLU A 220 -17.27 -6.10 -25.31
N TYR A 221 -16.76 -7.32 -25.23
CA TYR A 221 -17.55 -8.49 -24.84
C TYR A 221 -18.21 -8.26 -23.47
N PHE A 222 -17.44 -7.87 -22.44
CA PHE A 222 -17.99 -7.66 -21.11
C PHE A 222 -18.93 -6.46 -21.04
N ALA A 223 -18.57 -5.33 -21.66
CA ALA A 223 -19.42 -4.15 -21.69
C ALA A 223 -20.80 -4.49 -22.27
N LYS A 224 -20.85 -5.18 -23.40
CA LYS A 224 -22.10 -5.62 -24.05
C LYS A 224 -22.84 -6.70 -23.25
N LYS A 225 -22.10 -7.71 -22.75
CA LYS A 225 -22.69 -8.87 -22.05
C LYS A 225 -23.30 -8.51 -20.71
N LEU A 226 -22.64 -7.61 -19.97
CA LEU A 226 -23.03 -7.24 -18.62
C LEU A 226 -23.90 -5.97 -18.58
N GLY A 227 -23.85 -5.15 -19.64
CA GLY A 227 -24.50 -3.84 -19.67
C GLY A 227 -23.88 -2.89 -18.64
N CYS A 228 -22.58 -3.02 -18.38
CA CYS A 228 -21.85 -2.18 -17.45
C CYS A 228 -21.34 -0.89 -18.12
N LYS A 229 -21.16 0.17 -17.33
CA LYS A 229 -20.66 1.45 -17.79
C LYS A 229 -19.17 1.41 -18.15
N GLY A 230 -18.40 0.61 -17.41
CA GLY A 230 -16.98 0.49 -17.63
C GLY A 230 -16.45 -0.92 -17.41
N VAL A 231 -15.42 -1.29 -18.18
CA VAL A 231 -14.60 -2.48 -17.98
C VAL A 231 -13.14 -2.01 -17.83
N VAL A 232 -12.44 -2.55 -16.85
CA VAL A 232 -11.03 -2.26 -16.60
C VAL A 232 -10.29 -3.59 -16.43
N ILE A 233 -9.42 -3.93 -17.36
CA ILE A 233 -8.62 -5.16 -17.33
C ILE A 233 -7.19 -4.80 -16.92
N THR A 234 -6.75 -5.30 -15.77
CA THR A 234 -5.37 -5.12 -15.29
C THR A 234 -4.43 -6.16 -15.90
N GLN A 235 -3.29 -5.73 -16.41
CA GLN A 235 -2.29 -6.56 -17.11
C GLN A 235 -0.96 -6.65 -16.35
N GLY A 236 -0.98 -6.45 -15.03
CA GLY A 236 0.23 -6.44 -14.19
C GLY A 236 1.20 -5.35 -14.62
N GLY A 237 2.46 -5.73 -14.89
CA GLY A 237 3.49 -4.78 -15.32
C GLY A 237 3.24 -4.16 -16.71
N ASP A 238 2.37 -4.75 -17.52
CA ASP A 238 2.03 -4.25 -18.86
C ASP A 238 0.93 -3.17 -18.86
N GLY A 239 0.49 -2.76 -17.67
CA GLY A 239 -0.46 -1.66 -17.52
C GLY A 239 -1.90 -2.13 -17.39
N LEU A 240 -2.81 -1.39 -17.99
CA LEU A 240 -4.24 -1.72 -18.05
C LEU A 240 -4.86 -1.29 -19.38
N VAL A 241 -5.92 -1.96 -19.74
CA VAL A 241 -6.81 -1.58 -20.84
C VAL A 241 -8.24 -1.47 -20.31
N GLY A 242 -9.07 -0.67 -20.94
CA GLY A 242 -10.45 -0.54 -20.54
C GLY A 242 -11.34 0.07 -21.61
N ILE A 243 -12.64 0.04 -21.33
CA ILE A 243 -13.67 0.72 -22.08
C ILE A 243 -14.62 1.42 -21.11
N VAL A 244 -14.99 2.65 -21.38
CA VAL A 244 -15.98 3.42 -20.60
C VAL A 244 -16.91 4.11 -21.56
N ASP A 245 -18.22 3.90 -21.40
CA ASP A 245 -19.26 4.48 -22.27
C ASP A 245 -19.00 4.25 -23.77
N GLY A 246 -18.37 3.12 -24.13
CA GLY A 246 -18.02 2.74 -25.50
C GLY A 246 -16.65 3.21 -25.99
N GLU A 247 -15.94 4.03 -25.22
CA GLU A 247 -14.63 4.54 -25.60
C GLU A 247 -13.50 3.74 -24.94
N HIS A 248 -12.58 3.24 -25.77
CA HIS A 248 -11.40 2.50 -25.31
C HIS A 248 -10.32 3.41 -24.74
N PHE A 249 -9.65 2.93 -23.71
CA PHE A 249 -8.45 3.55 -23.17
C PHE A 249 -7.39 2.52 -22.80
N LYS A 250 -6.14 2.97 -22.81
CA LYS A 250 -4.99 2.21 -22.28
C LYS A 250 -4.20 3.10 -21.35
N TYR A 251 -3.61 2.49 -20.35
CA TYR A 251 -2.68 3.17 -19.48
C TYR A 251 -1.49 2.27 -19.17
N TYR A 252 -0.32 2.84 -19.30
CA TYR A 252 0.95 2.25 -18.94
C TYR A 252 1.80 3.32 -18.29
N SER A 253 2.37 3.00 -17.15
CA SER A 253 3.41 3.81 -16.54
C SER A 253 4.64 2.92 -16.40
N PRO A 254 5.78 3.28 -16.98
CA PRO A 254 7.01 2.55 -16.73
C PRO A 254 7.36 2.72 -15.26
N SER A 255 6.88 1.81 -14.44
CA SER A 255 7.34 1.69 -13.07
C SER A 255 8.79 1.23 -13.10
N SER A 256 9.58 1.75 -12.16
CA SER A 256 11.00 1.48 -12.01
C SER A 256 11.40 0.05 -12.37
N SER A 257 12.58 -0.10 -12.96
CA SER A 257 13.26 -1.36 -13.30
C SER A 257 13.52 -2.32 -12.11
N VAL A 258 12.98 -2.02 -10.95
CA VAL A 258 13.11 -2.82 -9.72
C VAL A 258 12.06 -3.93 -9.74
N GLN A 259 12.50 -5.17 -9.60
CA GLN A 259 11.58 -6.30 -9.44
C GLN A 259 10.72 -6.09 -8.19
N PRO A 260 9.39 -6.32 -8.31
CA PRO A 260 8.49 -6.12 -7.17
C PRO A 260 8.82 -7.10 -6.03
N ALA A 261 8.78 -6.61 -4.80
CA ALA A 261 8.97 -7.44 -3.61
C ALA A 261 7.87 -8.51 -3.51
N SER A 262 6.63 -8.17 -3.88
CA SER A 262 5.49 -9.08 -3.92
C SER A 262 4.35 -8.48 -4.75
N VAL A 263 3.67 -9.31 -5.54
CA VAL A 263 2.44 -8.91 -6.25
C VAL A 263 1.16 -9.29 -5.48
N ILE A 264 1.31 -9.82 -4.26
CA ILE A 264 0.21 -10.28 -3.42
C ILE A 264 -0.62 -9.08 -2.97
N GLY A 265 -1.95 -9.14 -3.14
CA GLY A 265 -2.86 -8.07 -2.74
C GLY A 265 -2.84 -6.82 -3.65
N ALA A 266 -2.05 -6.82 -4.74
CA ALA A 266 -2.05 -5.71 -5.69
C ALA A 266 -3.43 -5.47 -6.32
N GLY A 267 -4.19 -6.54 -6.61
CA GLY A 267 -5.57 -6.47 -7.08
C GLY A 267 -6.50 -5.84 -6.06
N ASP A 268 -6.34 -6.18 -4.76
CA ASP A 268 -7.13 -5.61 -3.66
C ASP A 268 -6.85 -4.12 -3.50
N CYS A 269 -5.56 -3.75 -3.53
CA CYS A 269 -5.13 -2.35 -3.51
C CYS A 269 -5.72 -1.58 -4.69
N PHE A 270 -5.63 -2.13 -5.90
CA PHE A 270 -6.23 -1.53 -7.09
C PHE A 270 -7.74 -1.32 -6.92
N SER A 271 -8.48 -2.33 -6.47
CA SER A 271 -9.92 -2.27 -6.24
C SER A 271 -10.28 -1.20 -5.20
N ALA A 272 -9.48 -1.09 -4.14
CA ALA A 272 -9.67 -0.08 -3.10
C ALA A 272 -9.48 1.35 -3.64
N PHE A 273 -8.39 1.62 -4.34
CA PHE A 273 -8.13 2.96 -4.89
C PHE A 273 -9.06 3.32 -6.04
N LEU A 274 -9.47 2.35 -6.87
CA LEU A 274 -10.49 2.55 -7.89
C LEU A 274 -11.80 3.02 -7.24
N ALA A 275 -12.25 2.35 -6.19
CA ALA A 275 -13.48 2.67 -5.48
C ALA A 275 -13.42 4.05 -4.79
N GLN A 276 -12.32 4.35 -4.10
CA GLN A 276 -12.14 5.66 -3.46
C GLN A 276 -12.16 6.79 -4.48
N SER A 277 -11.44 6.64 -5.58
CA SER A 277 -11.35 7.67 -6.61
C SER A 277 -12.70 7.92 -7.27
N VAL A 278 -13.43 6.85 -7.61
CA VAL A 278 -14.78 6.99 -8.16
C VAL A 278 -15.74 7.64 -7.17
N ALA A 279 -15.68 7.29 -5.88
CA ALA A 279 -16.48 7.91 -4.82
C ALA A 279 -16.17 9.40 -4.64
N LEU A 280 -14.92 9.82 -4.89
CA LEU A 280 -14.48 11.22 -4.88
C LEU A 280 -14.85 11.99 -6.16
N GLY A 281 -15.59 11.36 -7.10
CA GLY A 281 -16.08 11.98 -8.32
C GLY A 281 -15.06 12.07 -9.46
N PHE A 282 -14.01 11.23 -9.46
CA PHE A 282 -13.17 11.03 -10.64
C PHE A 282 -13.88 10.11 -11.64
N THR A 283 -13.60 10.29 -12.91
CA THR A 283 -14.06 9.37 -13.97
C THR A 283 -13.47 7.96 -13.75
N ILE A 284 -14.12 6.93 -14.29
CA ILE A 284 -13.62 5.55 -14.19
C ILE A 284 -12.19 5.45 -14.78
N GLN A 285 -11.93 6.15 -15.88
CA GLN A 285 -10.61 6.17 -16.51
C GLN A 285 -9.54 6.82 -15.63
N GLU A 286 -9.83 7.97 -15.02
CA GLU A 286 -8.92 8.64 -14.08
C GLU A 286 -8.70 7.77 -12.83
N SER A 287 -9.77 7.20 -12.31
CA SER A 287 -9.74 6.30 -11.15
C SER A 287 -8.89 5.05 -11.41
N ALA A 288 -8.98 4.47 -12.61
CA ALA A 288 -8.13 3.35 -13.01
C ALA A 288 -6.65 3.73 -13.07
N LYS A 289 -6.32 4.95 -13.51
CA LYS A 289 -4.94 5.46 -13.51
C LYS A 289 -4.42 5.68 -12.08
N ILE A 290 -5.22 6.27 -11.19
CA ILE A 290 -4.88 6.45 -9.77
C ILE A 290 -4.64 5.09 -9.12
N ALA A 291 -5.55 4.13 -9.34
CA ALA A 291 -5.46 2.79 -8.78
C ALA A 291 -4.23 2.02 -9.27
N TYR A 292 -3.84 2.18 -10.54
CA TYR A 292 -2.64 1.56 -11.11
C TYR A 292 -1.36 2.12 -10.47
N GLU A 293 -1.25 3.44 -10.33
CA GLU A 293 -0.10 4.09 -9.68
C GLU A 293 0.01 3.69 -8.20
N ALA A 294 -1.11 3.63 -7.48
CA ALA A 294 -1.14 3.13 -6.12
C ALA A 294 -0.70 1.65 -6.04
N GLY A 295 -1.19 0.81 -6.96
CA GLY A 295 -0.77 -0.58 -7.07
C GLY A 295 0.72 -0.74 -7.32
N ALA A 296 1.33 0.12 -8.15
CA ALA A 296 2.76 0.14 -8.41
C ALA A 296 3.60 0.48 -7.17
N ILE A 297 3.09 1.32 -6.27
CA ILE A 297 3.73 1.59 -4.97
C ILE A 297 3.52 0.40 -4.02
N TYR A 298 2.31 -0.14 -3.99
CA TYR A 298 1.93 -1.22 -3.07
C TYR A 298 2.76 -2.49 -3.23
N ILE A 299 3.13 -2.88 -4.45
CA ILE A 299 3.92 -4.10 -4.71
C ILE A 299 5.33 -4.08 -4.07
N HIS A 300 5.81 -2.92 -3.63
CA HIS A 300 7.04 -2.78 -2.88
C HIS A 300 6.84 -2.85 -1.36
N ASN A 301 5.58 -2.87 -0.89
CA ASN A 301 5.26 -3.03 0.52
C ASN A 301 5.39 -4.49 0.96
N LYS A 302 5.86 -4.70 2.19
CA LYS A 302 5.97 -6.05 2.76
C LYS A 302 4.66 -6.47 3.43
N MET A 303 4.32 -7.76 3.32
CA MET A 303 3.24 -8.41 4.08
C MET A 303 1.88 -7.68 3.98
N ASN A 304 1.44 -7.32 2.77
CA ASN A 304 0.14 -6.67 2.52
C ASN A 304 -0.12 -5.41 3.39
N ARG A 305 0.91 -4.64 3.67
CA ARG A 305 0.79 -3.38 4.41
C ARG A 305 0.01 -2.34 3.57
N PRO A 306 -0.97 -1.61 4.16
CA PRO A 306 -1.64 -0.52 3.47
C PRO A 306 -0.68 0.59 3.05
N ILE A 307 -1.05 1.30 1.99
CA ILE A 307 -0.36 2.53 1.58
C ILE A 307 -0.75 3.65 2.54
N VAL A 308 0.20 4.49 2.92
CA VAL A 308 -0.09 5.76 3.58
C VAL A 308 -0.10 6.91 2.54
N PRO A 309 -0.89 7.98 2.75
CA PRO A 309 -0.99 9.09 1.79
C PRO A 309 0.35 9.69 1.37
N ALA A 310 1.32 9.76 2.29
CA ALA A 310 2.67 10.27 2.02
C ALA A 310 3.42 9.46 0.94
N GLU A 311 3.18 8.15 0.83
CA GLU A 311 3.84 7.30 -0.17
C GLU A 311 3.34 7.57 -1.60
N LEU A 312 2.19 8.23 -1.76
CA LEU A 312 1.63 8.61 -3.05
C LEU A 312 2.22 9.91 -3.59
N ILE A 313 3.03 10.62 -2.79
CA ILE A 313 3.66 11.89 -3.16
C ILE A 313 4.97 11.62 -3.90
N LYS A 314 5.00 11.88 -5.20
CA LYS A 314 6.14 11.51 -6.07
C LYS A 314 7.44 12.25 -5.80
N ASP A 315 7.38 13.47 -5.36
CA ASP A 315 8.54 14.30 -5.05
C ASP A 315 9.11 14.08 -3.65
N LYS A 316 8.54 13.12 -2.90
CA LYS A 316 8.92 12.74 -1.54
C LYS A 316 8.85 13.86 -0.50
N LEU A 317 8.42 15.08 -0.89
CA LEU A 317 8.24 16.21 0.02
C LEU A 317 6.91 16.08 0.76
N VAL A 318 6.98 15.89 2.06
CA VAL A 318 5.82 15.64 2.92
C VAL A 318 5.85 16.55 4.14
N GLN A 319 4.72 16.68 4.84
CA GLN A 319 4.71 17.30 6.16
C GLN A 319 5.06 16.24 7.23
N ALA A 320 5.70 16.66 8.30
CA ALA A 320 6.12 15.76 9.38
C ALA A 320 4.94 14.98 9.97
N GLU A 321 3.79 15.63 10.12
CA GLU A 321 2.56 15.05 10.67
C GLU A 321 1.97 13.95 9.80
N ASP A 322 2.18 14.01 8.48
CA ASP A 322 1.70 13.00 7.53
C ASP A 322 2.37 11.64 7.74
N LEU A 323 3.51 11.61 8.47
CA LEU A 323 4.28 10.40 8.79
C LEU A 323 3.91 9.78 10.15
N LYS A 324 3.12 10.46 10.97
CA LYS A 324 2.81 10.02 12.35
C LYS A 324 2.01 8.73 12.40
N ASN A 325 0.99 8.62 11.54
CA ASN A 325 0.10 7.45 11.47
C ASN A 325 0.51 6.54 10.32
N ARG A 326 1.26 5.49 10.61
CA ARG A 326 1.84 4.59 9.61
C ARG A 326 1.95 3.15 10.11
N ASP A 327 2.11 2.21 9.21
CA ASP A 327 2.28 0.78 9.48
C ASP A 327 3.68 0.26 9.05
N PHE A 328 4.70 1.12 9.14
CA PHE A 328 6.09 0.77 8.83
C PHE A 328 7.06 1.37 9.86
N LYS A 329 8.24 0.73 10.01
CA LYS A 329 9.32 1.23 10.86
C LYS A 329 9.99 2.41 10.18
N LEU A 330 9.83 3.63 10.75
CA LEU A 330 10.39 4.88 10.23
C LEU A 330 11.72 5.21 10.90
N VAL A 331 12.73 5.43 10.07
CA VAL A 331 14.02 5.95 10.48
C VAL A 331 14.09 7.45 10.18
N PHE A 332 14.56 8.23 11.12
CA PHE A 332 14.75 9.67 11.00
C PHE A 332 16.22 10.03 11.06
N THR A 333 16.63 10.90 10.14
CA THR A 333 17.90 11.62 10.25
C THR A 333 17.71 13.07 9.83
N ASN A 334 18.56 13.98 10.29
CA ASN A 334 18.47 15.37 9.93
C ASN A 334 19.84 16.00 9.69
N GLY A 335 19.86 17.10 8.99
CA GLY A 335 21.05 17.91 8.76
C GLY A 335 20.81 19.04 7.76
N CYS A 336 21.83 19.87 7.57
CA CYS A 336 21.80 20.92 6.55
C CYS A 336 21.86 20.33 5.13
N PHE A 337 22.65 19.29 4.91
CA PHE A 337 22.90 18.66 3.60
C PHE A 337 23.16 19.68 2.49
N ASP A 338 23.98 20.69 2.80
CA ASP A 338 24.20 21.83 1.94
C ASP A 338 24.96 21.46 0.66
N LEU A 339 26.14 20.82 0.80
CA LEU A 339 26.85 20.18 -0.29
C LEU A 339 26.97 18.69 0.01
N LEU A 340 26.35 17.89 -0.85
CA LEU A 340 26.41 16.44 -0.71
C LEU A 340 27.82 15.91 -0.95
N HIS A 341 28.25 15.03 -0.06
CA HIS A 341 29.52 14.29 -0.18
C HIS A 341 29.33 12.86 0.31
N ARG A 342 30.34 12.00 0.08
CA ARG A 342 30.29 10.58 0.40
C ARG A 342 29.93 10.29 1.86
N GLY A 343 30.36 11.13 2.83
CA GLY A 343 30.00 10.97 4.23
C GLY A 343 28.48 11.08 4.47
N HIS A 344 27.79 11.98 3.79
CA HIS A 344 26.34 12.06 3.85
C HIS A 344 25.68 10.77 3.29
N LEU A 345 26.15 10.28 2.13
CA LEU A 345 25.60 9.06 1.52
C LEU A 345 25.77 7.86 2.45
N GLN A 346 26.94 7.71 3.10
CA GLN A 346 27.19 6.63 4.06
C GLN A 346 26.24 6.71 5.26
N THR A 347 25.98 7.91 5.79
CA THR A 347 25.02 8.09 6.88
C THR A 347 23.61 7.65 6.45
N LEU A 348 23.19 8.00 5.22
CA LEU A 348 21.88 7.62 4.69
C LEU A 348 21.81 6.09 4.43
N GLU A 349 22.87 5.49 3.86
CA GLU A 349 22.96 4.03 3.66
C GLU A 349 22.92 3.28 5.00
N PHE A 350 23.63 3.77 6.00
CA PHE A 350 23.59 3.22 7.36
C PHE A 350 22.18 3.35 7.94
N ALA A 351 21.55 4.52 7.85
CA ALA A 351 20.21 4.76 8.36
C ALA A 351 19.18 3.79 7.74
N LYS A 352 19.28 3.54 6.43
CA LYS A 352 18.33 2.66 5.72
C LYS A 352 18.31 1.21 6.23
N GLN A 353 19.35 0.76 6.93
CA GLN A 353 19.43 -0.60 7.48
C GLN A 353 18.55 -0.80 8.72
N TYR A 354 18.13 0.27 9.39
CA TYR A 354 17.43 0.21 10.67
C TYR A 354 15.91 0.27 10.57
N GLY A 355 15.36 0.47 9.37
CA GLY A 355 13.92 0.50 9.17
C GLY A 355 13.49 0.33 7.72
N GLU A 356 12.18 0.37 7.51
CA GLU A 356 11.59 0.19 6.18
C GLU A 356 11.62 1.48 5.35
N LYS A 357 11.43 2.63 6.01
CA LYS A 357 11.37 3.95 5.39
C LYS A 357 12.31 4.92 6.09
N LEU A 358 12.99 5.74 5.29
CA LEU A 358 13.91 6.78 5.76
C LEU A 358 13.33 8.16 5.45
N VAL A 359 13.16 8.98 6.49
CA VAL A 359 12.89 10.41 6.37
C VAL A 359 14.14 11.23 6.65
N VAL A 360 14.42 12.20 5.77
CA VAL A 360 15.49 13.17 5.94
C VAL A 360 14.87 14.55 6.23
N ALA A 361 15.20 15.11 7.39
CA ALA A 361 14.77 16.43 7.80
C ALA A 361 15.85 17.47 7.50
N LEU A 362 15.52 18.48 6.70
CA LEU A 362 16.42 19.54 6.27
C LEU A 362 16.16 20.83 7.06
N ASN A 363 17.22 21.43 7.59
CA ASN A 363 17.14 22.77 8.16
C ASN A 363 16.75 23.78 7.08
N SER A 364 15.86 24.75 7.39
CA SER A 364 15.57 25.89 6.52
C SER A 364 16.82 26.72 6.25
N ASP A 365 16.76 27.60 5.25
CA ASP A 365 17.92 28.45 4.93
C ASP A 365 18.26 29.39 6.09
N GLU A 366 17.24 29.91 6.80
CA GLU A 366 17.42 30.73 7.98
C GLU A 366 18.06 29.96 9.14
N SER A 367 17.60 28.73 9.40
CA SER A 367 18.20 27.86 10.43
C SER A 367 19.68 27.59 10.08
N VAL A 368 20.00 27.31 8.81
CA VAL A 368 21.38 27.07 8.39
C VAL A 368 22.25 28.32 8.59
N ARG A 369 21.75 29.52 8.29
CA ARG A 369 22.48 30.80 8.52
C ARG A 369 22.78 30.97 10.00
N ARG A 370 21.82 30.77 10.87
CA ARG A 370 22.03 30.88 12.32
C ARG A 370 23.07 29.87 12.85
N LEU A 371 23.08 28.64 12.30
CA LEU A 371 23.96 27.57 12.77
C LEU A 371 25.36 27.58 12.14
N LYS A 372 25.51 28.07 10.91
CA LYS A 372 26.74 27.94 10.11
C LYS A 372 27.32 29.27 9.59
N GLY A 373 26.64 30.40 9.83
CA GLY A 373 27.05 31.72 9.40
C GLY A 373 26.34 32.24 8.16
N GLU A 374 26.45 33.54 7.91
CA GLU A 374 25.73 34.29 6.86
C GLU A 374 26.01 33.81 5.43
N ASP A 375 27.20 33.27 5.17
CA ASP A 375 27.61 32.74 3.86
C ASP A 375 27.02 31.34 3.57
N ARG A 376 26.14 30.85 4.44
CA ARG A 376 25.51 29.53 4.32
C ARG A 376 23.99 29.64 4.37
N PRO A 377 23.23 28.75 3.70
CA PRO A 377 23.71 27.64 2.90
C PRO A 377 24.21 28.06 1.51
N VAL A 378 25.08 27.27 0.89
CA VAL A 378 25.52 27.43 -0.51
C VAL A 378 24.38 27.09 -1.45
N LYS A 379 23.57 26.05 -1.09
CA LYS A 379 22.41 25.60 -1.83
C LYS A 379 21.12 25.91 -1.06
N LEU A 380 20.21 26.61 -1.73
CA LEU A 380 18.91 26.96 -1.16
C LEU A 380 18.11 25.69 -0.82
N LEU A 381 17.18 25.79 0.13
CA LEU A 381 16.37 24.68 0.60
C LEU A 381 15.71 23.89 -0.53
N ALA A 382 15.14 24.56 -1.52
CA ALA A 382 14.50 23.92 -2.67
C ALA A 382 15.46 23.03 -3.48
N GLU A 383 16.73 23.46 -3.66
CA GLU A 383 17.75 22.66 -4.34
C GLU A 383 18.17 21.46 -3.47
N ARG A 384 18.34 21.67 -2.15
CA ARG A 384 18.69 20.62 -1.20
C ARG A 384 17.58 19.55 -1.11
N GLN A 385 16.31 19.97 -1.10
CA GLN A 385 15.14 19.09 -1.15
C GLN A 385 15.12 18.29 -2.46
N ALA A 386 15.32 18.92 -3.60
CA ALA A 386 15.34 18.25 -4.90
C ALA A 386 16.43 17.16 -4.97
N VAL A 387 17.62 17.46 -4.48
CA VAL A 387 18.75 16.51 -4.47
C VAL A 387 18.46 15.34 -3.52
N MET A 388 17.94 15.59 -2.30
CA MET A 388 17.58 14.52 -1.35
C MET A 388 16.45 13.65 -1.89
N SER A 389 15.45 14.24 -2.51
CA SER A 389 14.33 13.49 -3.11
C SER A 389 14.76 12.58 -4.27
N ALA A 390 15.85 12.91 -4.95
CA ALA A 390 16.40 12.11 -6.05
C ALA A 390 17.16 10.85 -5.59
N LEU A 391 17.52 10.75 -4.30
CA LEU A 391 18.23 9.58 -3.76
C LEU A 391 17.27 8.42 -3.51
N ASP A 392 17.55 7.25 -4.08
CA ASP A 392 16.70 6.05 -3.95
C ASP A 392 16.55 5.58 -2.50
N MET A 393 17.59 5.76 -1.68
CA MET A 393 17.58 5.36 -0.28
C MET A 393 16.72 6.27 0.61
N VAL A 394 16.37 7.47 0.17
CA VAL A 394 15.50 8.41 0.89
C VAL A 394 14.05 8.20 0.45
N ASP A 395 13.15 7.93 1.40
CA ASP A 395 11.72 7.75 1.11
C ASP A 395 10.93 9.04 1.28
N PHE A 396 11.29 9.88 2.26
CA PHE A 396 10.61 11.14 2.56
C PHE A 396 11.60 12.26 2.87
N VAL A 397 11.23 13.47 2.51
CA VAL A 397 11.98 14.67 2.83
C VAL A 397 11.04 15.68 3.49
N ILE A 398 11.43 16.21 4.63
CA ILE A 398 10.75 17.28 5.34
C ILE A 398 11.70 18.43 5.56
N SER A 399 11.18 19.60 5.95
CA SER A 399 12.00 20.73 6.39
C SER A 399 11.47 21.29 7.71
N PHE A 400 12.35 21.96 8.46
CA PHE A 400 12.02 22.59 9.73
C PHE A 400 12.80 23.90 9.88
N GLU A 401 12.24 24.86 10.64
CA GLU A 401 12.77 26.21 10.78
C GLU A 401 13.57 26.41 12.08
N GLU A 402 13.38 25.52 13.05
CA GLU A 402 14.02 25.57 14.34
C GLU A 402 15.52 25.26 14.24
N ASP A 403 16.28 25.66 15.25
CA ASP A 403 17.73 25.36 15.30
C ASP A 403 18.00 23.90 15.67
N THR A 404 17.02 23.25 16.25
CA THR A 404 17.08 21.82 16.63
C THR A 404 15.94 21.03 15.97
N PRO A 405 16.12 19.74 15.65
CA PRO A 405 15.10 18.92 15.03
C PRO A 405 14.03 18.41 15.98
N TYR A 406 13.97 18.86 17.24
CA TYR A 406 13.15 18.27 18.30
C TYR A 406 11.66 18.23 17.93
N GLU A 407 11.09 19.35 17.49
CA GLU A 407 9.67 19.42 17.13
C GLU A 407 9.39 18.61 15.84
N ALA A 408 10.31 18.57 14.88
CA ALA A 408 10.19 17.75 13.69
C ALA A 408 10.20 16.24 14.03
N ILE A 409 11.06 15.80 14.96
CA ILE A 409 11.09 14.41 15.45
C ILE A 409 9.76 14.08 16.16
N LYS A 410 9.28 14.96 17.03
CA LYS A 410 8.01 14.80 17.75
C LYS A 410 6.81 14.71 16.81
N ALA A 411 6.79 15.53 15.76
CA ALA A 411 5.72 15.52 14.75
C ALA A 411 5.73 14.25 13.91
N CYS A 412 6.91 13.79 13.45
CA CYS A 412 7.07 12.55 12.71
C CYS A 412 6.85 11.30 13.57
N ASN A 413 7.16 11.37 14.88
CA ASN A 413 7.15 10.23 15.81
C ASN A 413 7.88 9.00 15.25
N PRO A 414 9.18 9.10 14.88
CA PRO A 414 9.90 7.99 14.26
C PRO A 414 10.19 6.87 15.27
N ASP A 415 10.52 5.67 14.76
CA ASP A 415 10.92 4.52 15.58
C ASP A 415 12.40 4.56 15.91
N VAL A 416 13.22 5.08 14.99
CA VAL A 416 14.68 5.11 15.07
C VAL A 416 15.21 6.49 14.70
N LEU A 417 16.18 6.99 15.46
CA LEU A 417 16.91 8.22 15.19
C LEU A 417 18.36 7.87 14.83
N ILE A 418 18.84 8.37 13.68
CA ILE A 418 20.23 8.23 13.26
C ILE A 418 20.92 9.59 13.24
N LYS A 419 22.12 9.63 13.80
CA LYS A 419 23.02 10.79 13.79
C LYS A 419 24.41 10.41 13.29
N GLY A 420 25.19 11.40 12.85
CA GLY A 420 26.62 11.20 12.61
C GLY A 420 27.37 10.88 13.91
N ALA A 421 28.50 10.21 13.80
CA ALA A 421 29.27 9.77 14.97
C ALA A 421 29.96 10.90 15.80
N ASP A 422 29.69 12.17 15.45
CA ASP A 422 30.20 13.34 16.18
C ASP A 422 29.52 13.57 17.54
N TYR A 423 28.46 12.79 17.84
CA TYR A 423 27.63 12.96 19.03
C TYR A 423 27.72 11.75 19.97
N SER A 424 27.82 11.98 21.27
CA SER A 424 27.54 10.94 22.27
C SER A 424 26.04 10.69 22.33
N GLN A 425 25.62 9.44 22.60
CA GLN A 425 24.17 9.10 22.61
C GLN A 425 23.34 9.98 23.54
N ASP A 426 23.92 10.42 24.64
CA ASP A 426 23.24 11.24 25.67
C ASP A 426 23.09 12.71 25.26
N GLU A 427 23.80 13.16 24.22
CA GLU A 427 23.75 14.54 23.69
C GLU A 427 22.86 14.67 22.46
N ILE A 428 22.29 13.56 21.98
CA ILE A 428 21.46 13.57 20.76
C ILE A 428 20.08 14.14 21.08
N ILE A 429 19.79 15.31 20.53
CA ILE A 429 18.49 15.97 20.65
C ILE A 429 17.38 15.09 20.05
N GLY A 430 16.33 14.80 20.86
CA GLY A 430 15.21 13.97 20.49
C GLY A 430 15.41 12.47 20.77
N SER A 431 16.52 12.09 21.46
CA SER A 431 16.72 10.71 21.91
C SER A 431 15.61 10.22 22.87
N ASP A 432 15.02 11.13 23.63
CA ASP A 432 13.91 10.89 24.53
C ASP A 432 12.57 10.63 23.84
N LEU A 433 12.47 10.92 22.54
CA LEU A 433 11.26 10.76 21.74
C LEU A 433 11.19 9.46 20.93
N VAL A 434 12.28 8.69 20.90
CA VAL A 434 12.43 7.50 20.04
C VAL A 434 12.81 6.25 20.85
N LYS A 435 12.54 5.08 20.28
CA LYS A 435 12.88 3.80 20.93
C LYS A 435 14.36 3.40 20.74
N GLU A 436 14.92 3.78 19.62
CA GLU A 436 16.27 3.37 19.20
C GLU A 436 17.04 4.59 18.68
N VAL A 437 18.30 4.72 19.10
CA VAL A 437 19.23 5.75 18.63
C VAL A 437 20.53 5.09 18.20
N HIS A 438 21.02 5.41 17.00
CA HIS A 438 22.30 4.90 16.50
C HIS A 438 23.16 6.01 15.90
N CYS A 439 24.46 5.89 16.02
CA CYS A 439 25.45 6.79 15.44
C CYS A 439 26.07 6.14 14.19
N ALA A 440 25.94 6.81 13.05
CA ALA A 440 26.54 6.36 11.79
C ALA A 440 28.07 6.57 11.84
N PRO A 441 28.89 5.60 11.40
CA PRO A 441 30.33 5.73 11.42
C PRO A 441 30.81 6.89 10.54
N LEU A 442 31.82 7.66 11.03
CA LEU A 442 32.41 8.76 10.27
C LEU A 442 33.39 8.24 9.20
N ILE A 443 33.49 9.00 8.10
CA ILE A 443 34.62 8.91 7.17
C ILE A 443 35.56 10.07 7.48
N ASP A 444 36.78 9.76 7.91
CA ASP A 444 37.81 10.77 8.19
C ASP A 444 38.08 11.65 6.96
N GLY A 445 38.12 12.96 7.21
CA GLY A 445 38.52 13.96 6.20
C GLY A 445 37.43 14.42 5.23
N LEU A 446 36.19 14.04 5.43
CA LEU A 446 35.03 14.50 4.62
C LEU A 446 34.11 15.40 5.45
N SER A 447 34.24 16.71 5.25
CA SER A 447 33.25 17.70 5.74
C SER A 447 32.97 18.73 4.67
N THR A 448 31.77 19.32 4.71
CA THR A 448 31.39 20.41 3.78
C THR A 448 32.38 21.59 3.86
N THR A 449 32.85 21.90 5.06
CA THR A 449 33.89 22.94 5.27
C THR A 449 35.22 22.58 4.60
N GLY A 450 35.64 21.32 4.69
CA GLY A 450 36.84 20.83 4.02
C GLY A 450 36.76 20.81 2.50
N LEU A 451 35.56 20.64 1.94
CA LEU A 451 35.33 20.73 0.48
C LEU A 451 35.40 22.16 -0.02
N LEU A 452 34.87 23.10 0.74
CA LEU A 452 34.93 24.54 0.38
C LEU A 452 36.33 25.08 0.43
N THR A 453 37.16 24.69 1.42
CA THR A 453 38.55 25.11 1.52
C THR A 453 39.43 24.50 0.43
N ARG A 454 39.18 23.27 -0.03
CA ARG A 454 39.93 22.64 -1.13
C ARG A 454 39.61 23.23 -2.52
N GLY A 455 38.39 23.79 -2.69
CA GLY A 455 37.94 24.38 -3.97
C GLY A 455 38.68 25.67 -4.33
N TRP A 456 39.29 26.37 -3.39
CA TRP A 456 40.05 27.59 -3.63
C TRP A 456 41.51 27.38 -4.08
N ASP A 457 42.02 26.16 -3.86
CA ASP A 457 43.38 25.78 -4.28
C ASP A 457 43.51 25.28 -5.73
N LEU A 458 42.40 25.17 -6.47
CA LEU A 458 42.42 24.76 -7.89
C LEU A 458 42.50 25.93 -8.86
N GLY A 459 42.68 27.16 -8.37
CA GLY A 459 42.76 28.40 -9.15
C GLY A 459 44.14 29.00 -9.30
N GLY A 460 45.20 28.18 -9.29
CA GLY A 460 46.55 28.69 -9.45
C GLY A 460 47.52 27.70 -10.09
N LYS A 461 47.37 27.49 -11.43
CA LYS A 461 48.48 27.34 -12.41
C LYS A 461 47.93 27.28 -13.81
#